data_b514166aa13aa87a7ce4ad8576a0d507
#
_entry.id   b514166aa13aa87a7ce4ad8576a0d507
#
_cell.length_a   1.000
_cell.length_b   1.000
_cell.length_c   1.000
_cell.angle_alpha   90.00
_cell.angle_beta   90.00
_cell.angle_gamma   90.00
#
_symmetry.space_group_name_H-M   'P 1'
#
loop_
_entity.id
_entity.type
_entity.pdbx_description
1 polymer ?
#
loop_
_entity_poly.entity_id
_entity_poly.type
_entity_poly.pdbx_seq_one_letter_code
_entity_poly.pdbx_strand_id
1 'polypeptide(L)' 'MTQQFRYVGGHIEVYSEGGEFLFSADTMQEAWEELYA' A
#
# COMPACT_ATOMS: atom_id res chain seq x y z
N MET A 1 3.23 -4.38 -13.96
CA MET A 1 2.40 -4.67 -12.82
C MET A 1 2.48 -3.60 -11.82
N THR A 2 1.36 -3.02 -11.45
CA THR A 2 1.34 -1.80 -10.65
C THR A 2 0.41 -1.97 -9.46
N GLN A 3 0.96 -1.91 -8.27
CA GLN A 3 0.14 -1.86 -7.07
C GLN A 3 -0.50 -0.50 -6.98
N GLN A 4 -1.61 -0.44 -6.26
CA GLN A 4 -2.34 0.80 -6.07
C GLN A 4 -2.21 1.24 -4.62
N PHE A 5 -1.94 2.52 -4.43
CA PHE A 5 -1.78 3.08 -3.10
C PHE A 5 -2.91 4.07 -2.85
N ARG A 6 -3.51 3.99 -1.67
CA ARG A 6 -4.61 4.85 -1.29
C ARG A 6 -4.32 5.50 0.05
N TYR A 7 -4.44 6.82 0.09
CA TYR A 7 -4.24 7.53 1.34
C TYR A 7 -5.60 7.71 2.01
N VAL A 8 -5.80 7.06 3.14
CA VAL A 8 -7.09 7.05 3.81
C VAL A 8 -6.90 7.28 5.29
N GLY A 9 -7.48 8.37 5.80
CA GLY A 9 -7.53 8.59 7.23
C GLY A 9 -6.19 8.60 7.94
N GLY A 10 -5.16 9.13 7.30
CA GLY A 10 -3.85 9.22 7.93
C GLY A 10 -2.97 8.01 7.76
N HIS A 11 -3.40 7.04 6.94
CA HIS A 11 -2.56 5.89 6.64
C HIS A 11 -2.67 5.55 5.16
N ILE A 12 -1.85 4.61 4.73
CA ILE A 12 -1.81 4.21 3.33
C ILE A 12 -2.27 2.78 3.22
N GLU A 13 -3.22 2.54 2.32
CA GLU A 13 -3.67 1.19 2.00
C GLU A 13 -3.08 0.78 0.67
N VAL A 14 -2.56 -0.44 0.63
CA VAL A 14 -1.91 -0.96 -0.57
C VAL A 14 -2.76 -2.08 -1.15
N TYR A 15 -3.05 -1.97 -2.43
CA TYR A 15 -3.88 -2.92 -3.15
C TYR A 15 -3.09 -3.52 -4.30
N SER A 16 -3.42 -4.74 -4.66
CA SER A 16 -2.86 -5.36 -5.85
C SER A 16 -3.40 -4.68 -7.09
N GLU A 17 -2.80 -4.96 -8.24
CA GLU A 17 -3.27 -4.37 -9.47
C GLU A 17 -4.70 -4.82 -9.80
N GLY A 18 -5.14 -5.94 -9.25
CA GLY A 18 -6.50 -6.41 -9.43
C GLY A 18 -7.49 -5.81 -8.45
N GLY A 19 -7.02 -4.96 -7.53
CA GLY A 19 -7.90 -4.29 -6.59
C GLY A 19 -8.07 -4.99 -5.26
N GLU A 20 -7.27 -6.01 -4.98
CA GLU A 20 -7.35 -6.72 -3.71
C GLU A 20 -6.50 -6.03 -2.66
N PHE A 21 -7.06 -5.89 -1.47
CA PHE A 21 -6.34 -5.29 -0.36
C PHE A 21 -5.16 -6.19 0.05
N LEU A 22 -3.99 -5.62 0.15
CA LEU A 22 -2.80 -6.36 0.55
C LEU A 22 -2.41 -6.06 1.99
N PHE A 23 -2.19 -4.80 2.32
CA PHE A 23 -1.82 -4.41 3.67
C PHE A 23 -1.94 -2.91 3.80
N SER A 24 -1.79 -2.41 5.03
CA SER A 24 -1.77 -0.97 5.26
C SER A 24 -0.48 -0.58 5.96
N ALA A 25 -0.10 0.67 5.83
CA ALA A 25 1.12 1.20 6.44
C ALA A 25 0.86 2.63 6.90
N ASP A 26 1.66 3.10 7.85
CA ASP A 26 1.50 4.45 8.37
C ASP A 26 2.12 5.49 7.44
N THR A 27 3.18 5.12 6.73
CA THR A 27 3.86 6.04 5.82
C THR A 27 4.13 5.34 4.51
N MET A 28 4.39 6.16 3.48
CA MET A 28 4.73 5.62 2.17
C MET A 28 6.04 4.83 2.22
N GLN A 29 6.99 5.29 3.04
CA GLN A 29 8.24 4.57 3.17
C GLN A 29 8.02 3.17 3.73
N GLU A 30 7.16 3.05 4.74
CA GLU A 30 6.84 1.73 5.28
C GLU A 30 6.13 0.87 4.26
N ALA A 31 5.24 1.46 3.47
CA ALA A 31 4.54 0.73 2.43
C ALA A 31 5.53 0.16 1.42
N TRP A 32 6.50 0.97 1.00
CA TRP A 32 7.51 0.51 0.07
C TRP A 32 8.36 -0.60 0.66
N GLU A 33 8.76 -0.45 1.92
CA GLU A 33 9.59 -1.46 2.56
C GLU A 33 8.89 -2.80 2.64
N GLU A 34 7.60 -2.78 3.00
CA GLU A 34 6.85 -4.03 3.06
C GLU A 34 6.67 -4.65 1.69
N LEU A 35 6.42 -3.82 0.70
CA LEU A 35 6.12 -4.31 -0.63
C LEU A 35 7.34 -4.93 -1.30
N TYR A 36 8.52 -4.37 -1.06
CA TYR A 36 9.73 -4.79 -1.75
C TYR A 36 10.77 -5.42 -0.83
N ALA A 37 10.44 -5.71 0.39
CA ALA A 37 11.38 -6.29 1.36
C ALA A 37 11.72 -7.75 1.06
#